data_996255e08198678060971e5800a691ba
#
_entry.id   996255e08198678060971e5800a691ba
#
_cell.length_a   1.000
_cell.length_b   1.000
_cell.length_c   1.000
_cell.angle_alpha   90.00
_cell.angle_beta   90.00
_cell.angle_gamma   90.00
#
_symmetry.space_group_name_H-M   'P 1'
#
loop_
_entity.id
_entity.type
_entity.pdbx_description
1 polymer ?
#
loop_
_entity_poly.entity_id
_entity_poly.type
_entity_poly.pdbx_seq_one_letter_code
_entity_poly.pdbx_strand_id
1 'polypeptide(L)'
;QIAKTTGYLLSSNKKGKKRVLISKDTRLSGYLFEPLLTAGFISMGMDVILVGPLPTPALPMLIKSLRADMGVMITASHNTYEYNGLKFFDSSGYKIDRTLEKKIETIVFDKKKYNKIINLSYESGKAIRLEDAQGRYSEYLKSTLEKKSKFKKLKIILDCANGATYHIAPNIFWE
;
A
#
# COMPACT_ATOMS: atom_id res chain seq x y z
N GLN A 1 -2.40 -7.13 -14.95
CA GLN A 1 -2.48 -5.99 -15.87
C GLN A 1 -2.23 -4.67 -15.15
N ILE A 2 -2.99 -4.33 -14.11
CA ILE A 2 -2.93 -3.04 -13.39
C ILE A 2 -1.51 -2.71 -12.93
N ALA A 3 -0.83 -3.62 -12.21
CA ALA A 3 0.53 -3.39 -11.71
C ALA A 3 1.54 -3.12 -12.84
N LYS A 4 1.46 -3.87 -13.96
CA LYS A 4 2.33 -3.65 -15.12
C LYS A 4 2.07 -2.28 -15.75
N THR A 5 0.82 -1.91 -15.95
CA THR A 5 0.45 -0.60 -16.52
C THR A 5 0.91 0.55 -15.63
N THR A 6 0.67 0.43 -14.32
CA THR A 6 1.10 1.46 -13.36
C THR A 6 2.61 1.57 -13.29
N GLY A 7 3.32 0.43 -13.26
CA GLY A 7 4.78 0.39 -13.30
C GLY A 7 5.35 1.04 -14.57
N TYR A 8 4.76 0.76 -15.72
CA TYR A 8 5.13 1.39 -16.99
C TYR A 8 5.01 2.92 -16.94
N LEU A 9 3.86 3.44 -16.50
CA LEU A 9 3.60 4.88 -16.43
C LEU A 9 4.54 5.60 -15.46
N LEU A 10 4.95 4.93 -14.39
CA LEU A 10 5.89 5.50 -13.42
C LEU A 10 7.35 5.41 -13.88
N SER A 11 7.73 4.32 -14.54
CA SER A 11 9.12 4.09 -15.00
C SER A 11 9.50 5.00 -16.17
N SER A 12 8.53 5.42 -16.99
CA SER A 12 8.79 6.25 -18.17
C SER A 12 9.27 7.67 -17.85
N ASN A 13 9.12 8.15 -16.62
CA ASN A 13 9.31 9.57 -16.30
C ASN A 13 10.52 9.93 -15.44
N LYS A 14 11.32 8.97 -14.92
CA LYS A 14 12.47 9.30 -14.04
C LYS A 14 13.59 8.26 -14.13
N LYS A 15 14.85 8.71 -14.01
CA LYS A 15 16.02 7.84 -13.85
C LYS A 15 16.03 7.12 -12.49
N GLY A 16 16.43 5.86 -12.45
CA GLY A 16 16.59 5.03 -11.25
C GLY A 16 15.45 4.06 -10.99
N LYS A 17 15.74 3.02 -10.21
CA LYS A 17 14.74 2.00 -9.79
C LYS A 17 13.67 2.64 -8.92
N LYS A 18 12.42 2.35 -9.25
CA LYS A 18 11.25 2.83 -8.51
C LYS A 18 10.89 1.84 -7.40
N ARG A 19 10.37 2.37 -6.30
CA ARG A 19 9.91 1.58 -5.16
C ARG A 19 8.41 1.73 -4.96
N VAL A 20 7.73 0.60 -4.79
CA VAL A 20 6.31 0.56 -4.47
C VAL A 20 6.09 -0.17 -3.14
N LEU A 21 5.31 0.42 -2.24
CA LEU A 21 4.83 -0.24 -1.03
C LEU A 21 3.51 -0.93 -1.32
N ILE A 22 3.35 -2.17 -0.85
CA ILE A 22 2.08 -2.89 -0.91
C ILE A 22 1.65 -3.24 0.51
N SER A 23 0.46 -2.77 0.88
CA SER A 23 -0.23 -3.11 2.12
C SER A 23 -1.59 -3.73 1.80
N LYS A 24 -2.14 -4.44 2.76
CA LYS A 24 -3.47 -5.05 2.66
C LYS A 24 -4.23 -4.93 3.98
N ASP A 25 -5.54 -5.09 3.95
CA ASP A 25 -6.32 -5.38 5.14
C ASP A 25 -6.33 -6.88 5.45
N THR A 26 -7.22 -7.33 6.29
CA THR A 26 -7.30 -8.73 6.77
C THR A 26 -8.07 -9.66 5.84
N ARG A 27 -8.56 -9.21 4.69
CA ARG A 27 -9.34 -10.01 3.74
C ARG A 27 -8.50 -11.13 3.15
N LEU A 28 -9.08 -12.34 3.10
CA LEU A 28 -8.41 -13.52 2.52
C LEU A 28 -7.99 -13.32 1.07
N SER A 29 -8.79 -12.60 0.27
CA SER A 29 -8.45 -12.27 -1.11
C SER A 29 -7.17 -11.42 -1.24
N GLY A 30 -6.73 -10.76 -0.17
CA GLY A 30 -5.42 -10.08 -0.10
C GLY A 30 -4.24 -11.02 -0.37
N TYR A 31 -4.35 -12.29 0.02
CA TYR A 31 -3.32 -13.31 -0.26
C TYR A 31 -3.20 -13.66 -1.75
N LEU A 32 -4.25 -13.44 -2.53
CA LEU A 32 -4.22 -13.56 -3.98
C LEU A 32 -3.68 -12.29 -4.65
N PHE A 33 -4.18 -11.12 -4.24
CA PHE A 33 -3.83 -9.86 -4.92
C PHE A 33 -2.40 -9.39 -4.63
N GLU A 34 -1.90 -9.58 -3.41
CA GLU A 34 -0.54 -9.14 -3.03
C GLU A 34 0.55 -9.78 -3.91
N PRO A 35 0.62 -11.11 -4.09
CA PRO A 35 1.64 -11.72 -4.96
C PRO A 35 1.45 -11.36 -6.44
N LEU A 36 0.21 -11.23 -6.93
CA LEU A 36 -0.05 -10.83 -8.32
C LEU A 36 0.43 -9.41 -8.61
N LEU A 37 0.18 -8.47 -7.70
CA LEU A 37 0.69 -7.10 -7.82
C LEU A 37 2.21 -7.07 -7.70
N THR A 38 2.76 -7.82 -6.76
CA THR A 38 4.21 -7.96 -6.55
C THR A 38 4.91 -8.42 -7.82
N ALA A 39 4.45 -9.54 -8.40
CA ALA A 39 5.00 -10.05 -9.66
C ALA A 39 4.86 -9.04 -10.81
N GLY A 40 3.71 -8.36 -10.88
CA GLY A 40 3.47 -7.34 -11.89
C GLY A 40 4.44 -6.15 -11.81
N PHE A 41 4.68 -5.61 -10.61
CA PHE A 41 5.62 -4.49 -10.41
C PHE A 41 7.08 -4.92 -10.62
N ILE A 42 7.48 -6.08 -10.09
CA ILE A 42 8.83 -6.63 -10.29
C ILE A 42 9.15 -6.79 -11.77
N SER A 43 8.20 -7.31 -12.56
CA SER A 43 8.38 -7.49 -14.01
C SER A 43 8.53 -6.17 -14.78
N MET A 44 8.20 -5.05 -14.16
CA MET A 44 8.38 -3.69 -14.70
C MET A 44 9.61 -2.98 -14.11
N GLY A 45 10.52 -3.71 -13.47
CA GLY A 45 11.75 -3.18 -12.90
C GLY A 45 11.59 -2.44 -11.58
N MET A 46 10.43 -2.50 -10.93
CA MET A 46 10.19 -1.83 -9.65
C MET A 46 10.58 -2.72 -8.47
N ASP A 47 11.19 -2.12 -7.46
CA ASP A 47 11.37 -2.78 -6.16
C ASP A 47 10.07 -2.70 -5.34
N VAL A 48 9.66 -3.82 -4.77
CA VAL A 48 8.44 -3.95 -3.98
C VAL A 48 8.77 -4.09 -2.50
N ILE A 49 8.13 -3.31 -1.65
CA ILE A 49 8.21 -3.42 -0.19
C ILE A 49 6.84 -3.87 0.32
N LEU A 50 6.78 -5.09 0.87
CA LEU A 50 5.58 -5.66 1.47
C LEU A 50 5.53 -5.27 2.94
N VAL A 51 4.46 -4.60 3.36
CA VAL A 51 4.33 -4.11 4.75
C VAL A 51 3.27 -4.87 5.56
N GLY A 52 2.64 -5.87 4.93
CA GLY A 52 1.67 -6.74 5.60
C GLY A 52 0.32 -6.07 5.88
N PRO A 53 -0.50 -6.69 6.75
CA PRO A 53 -1.78 -6.14 7.15
C PRO A 53 -1.60 -4.90 8.02
N LEU A 54 -2.12 -3.75 7.54
CA LEU A 54 -2.08 -2.48 8.22
C LEU A 54 -3.37 -1.68 7.93
N PRO A 55 -3.80 -0.80 8.84
CA PRO A 55 -4.86 0.15 8.53
C PRO A 55 -4.43 1.12 7.43
N THR A 56 -5.37 1.50 6.57
CA THR A 56 -5.09 2.34 5.40
C THR A 56 -4.21 3.58 5.68
N PRO A 57 -4.40 4.33 6.79
CA PRO A 57 -3.57 5.51 7.07
C PRO A 57 -2.08 5.21 7.32
N ALA A 58 -1.72 3.97 7.63
CA ALA A 58 -0.31 3.60 7.80
C ALA A 58 0.48 3.69 6.48
N LEU A 59 -0.17 3.39 5.35
CA LEU A 59 0.53 3.36 4.06
C LEU A 59 1.05 4.73 3.62
N PRO A 60 0.27 5.83 3.66
CA PRO A 60 0.78 7.19 3.39
C PRO A 60 1.98 7.59 4.25
N MET A 61 1.95 7.26 5.52
CA MET A 61 3.07 7.52 6.42
C MET A 61 4.32 6.75 6.02
N LEU A 62 4.16 5.44 5.73
CA LEU A 62 5.29 4.58 5.33
C LEU A 62 5.86 4.99 3.97
N ILE A 63 5.03 5.42 3.00
CA ILE A 63 5.50 5.95 1.71
C ILE A 63 6.50 7.08 1.94
N LYS A 64 6.13 8.06 2.78
CA LYS A 64 7.01 9.21 3.10
C LYS A 64 8.26 8.77 3.86
N SER A 65 8.09 7.98 4.91
CA SER A 65 9.18 7.49 5.77
C SER A 65 10.23 6.69 4.97
N LEU A 66 9.79 5.86 4.04
CA LEU A 66 10.66 5.01 3.23
C LEU A 66 11.05 5.65 1.89
N ARG A 67 10.59 6.86 1.61
CA ARG A 67 10.81 7.58 0.34
C ARG A 67 10.44 6.71 -0.86
N ALA A 68 9.28 6.05 -0.79
CA ALA A 68 8.77 5.24 -1.90
C ALA A 68 8.13 6.14 -2.97
N ASP A 69 8.13 5.67 -4.21
CA ASP A 69 7.57 6.42 -5.33
C ASP A 69 6.04 6.31 -5.38
N MET A 70 5.49 5.23 -4.79
CA MET A 70 4.05 5.03 -4.65
C MET A 70 3.71 3.98 -3.61
N GLY A 71 2.42 3.85 -3.31
CA GLY A 71 1.87 2.76 -2.51
C GLY A 71 0.57 2.22 -3.06
N VAL A 72 0.31 0.96 -2.76
CA VAL A 72 -0.95 0.27 -3.09
C VAL A 72 -1.53 -0.34 -1.83
N MET A 73 -2.76 0.06 -1.50
CA MET A 73 -3.54 -0.55 -0.43
C MET A 73 -4.59 -1.50 -1.02
N ILE A 74 -4.52 -2.76 -0.64
CA ILE A 74 -5.47 -3.80 -1.03
C ILE A 74 -6.57 -3.83 0.04
N THR A 75 -7.73 -3.24 -0.25
CA THR A 75 -8.85 -3.13 0.69
C THR A 75 -10.12 -2.70 0.00
N ALA A 76 -11.26 -3.15 0.51
CA ALA A 76 -12.58 -2.61 0.18
C ALA A 76 -13.21 -1.84 1.36
N SER A 77 -12.38 -1.32 2.27
CA SER A 77 -12.83 -0.50 3.42
C SER A 77 -13.80 -1.28 4.33
N HIS A 78 -15.02 -0.80 4.49
CA HIS A 78 -16.08 -1.38 5.33
C HIS A 78 -17.04 -2.31 4.57
N ASN A 79 -16.81 -2.55 3.28
CA ASN A 79 -17.62 -3.49 2.52
C ASN A 79 -17.45 -4.91 3.08
N THR A 80 -18.41 -5.78 2.81
CA THR A 80 -18.37 -7.18 3.22
C THR A 80 -17.15 -7.92 2.62
N TYR A 81 -16.83 -9.08 3.16
CA TYR A 81 -15.55 -9.78 2.88
C TYR A 81 -15.40 -10.25 1.43
N GLU A 82 -16.50 -10.40 0.70
CA GLU A 82 -16.50 -10.79 -0.71
C GLU A 82 -15.90 -9.73 -1.64
N TYR A 83 -15.96 -8.47 -1.22
CA TYR A 83 -15.40 -7.37 -1.99
C TYR A 83 -13.94 -7.14 -1.64
N ASN A 84 -13.18 -6.69 -2.62
CA ASN A 84 -11.85 -6.15 -2.42
C ASN A 84 -11.58 -5.05 -3.46
N GLY A 85 -10.53 -4.28 -3.28
CA GLY A 85 -10.19 -3.19 -4.16
C GLY A 85 -8.74 -2.74 -4.02
N LEU A 86 -8.34 -1.83 -4.88
CA LEU A 86 -7.00 -1.26 -4.89
C LEU A 86 -7.10 0.26 -4.74
N LYS A 87 -6.37 0.81 -3.78
CA LYS A 87 -6.20 2.26 -3.63
C LYS A 87 -4.74 2.60 -3.87
N PHE A 88 -4.49 3.49 -4.81
CA PHE A 88 -3.14 3.93 -5.16
C PHE A 88 -2.83 5.27 -4.50
N PHE A 89 -1.60 5.39 -4.01
CA PHE A 89 -1.08 6.59 -3.36
C PHE A 89 0.21 7.02 -4.04
N ASP A 90 0.39 8.32 -4.22
CA ASP A 90 1.61 8.90 -4.77
C ASP A 90 2.75 8.97 -3.73
N SER A 91 3.91 9.47 -4.15
CA SER A 91 5.08 9.64 -3.28
C SER A 91 4.88 10.62 -2.12
N SER A 92 3.87 11.47 -2.19
CA SER A 92 3.46 12.40 -1.13
C SER A 92 2.46 11.78 -0.15
N GLY A 93 2.04 10.52 -0.40
CA GLY A 93 1.06 9.81 0.42
C GLY A 93 -0.39 10.23 0.16
N TYR A 94 -0.67 10.95 -0.90
CA TYR A 94 -2.04 11.25 -1.32
C TYR A 94 -2.55 10.22 -2.34
N LYS A 95 -3.86 10.06 -2.41
CA LYS A 95 -4.48 9.27 -3.47
C LYS A 95 -4.05 9.83 -4.83
N ILE A 96 -3.69 8.96 -5.77
CA ILE A 96 -3.33 9.38 -7.13
C ILE A 96 -4.45 10.19 -7.77
N ASP A 97 -4.08 11.13 -8.63
CA ASP A 97 -5.05 11.98 -9.31
C ASP A 97 -5.90 11.21 -10.33
N ARG A 98 -7.06 11.78 -10.66
CA ARG A 98 -8.00 11.18 -11.63
C ARG A 98 -7.39 11.02 -13.04
N THR A 99 -6.44 11.86 -13.39
CA THR A 99 -5.79 11.82 -14.70
C THR A 99 -4.94 10.56 -14.82
N LEU A 100 -4.19 10.24 -13.78
CA LEU A 100 -3.40 9.01 -13.71
C LEU A 100 -4.30 7.77 -13.62
N GLU A 101 -5.36 7.81 -12.79
CA GLU A 101 -6.35 6.71 -12.73
C GLU A 101 -6.91 6.41 -14.14
N LYS A 102 -7.41 7.42 -14.85
CA LYS A 102 -7.94 7.26 -16.21
C LYS A 102 -6.92 6.75 -17.21
N LYS A 103 -5.65 7.17 -17.12
CA LYS A 103 -4.58 6.64 -17.97
C LYS A 103 -4.38 5.15 -17.72
N ILE A 104 -4.33 4.72 -16.46
CA ILE A 104 -4.22 3.31 -16.09
C ILE A 104 -5.41 2.52 -16.67
N GLU A 105 -6.64 2.97 -16.41
CA GLU A 105 -7.86 2.33 -16.92
C GLU A 105 -7.86 2.23 -18.45
N THR A 106 -7.55 3.34 -19.15
CA THR A 106 -7.50 3.37 -20.60
C THR A 106 -6.55 2.33 -21.19
N ILE A 107 -5.41 2.10 -20.54
CA ILE A 107 -4.44 1.12 -21.01
C ILE A 107 -4.89 -0.30 -20.63
N VAL A 108 -5.39 -0.50 -19.42
CA VAL A 108 -5.83 -1.82 -18.92
C VAL A 108 -6.98 -2.37 -19.77
N PHE A 109 -7.93 -1.53 -20.15
CA PHE A 109 -9.10 -1.95 -20.93
C PHE A 109 -8.87 -1.94 -22.45
N ASP A 110 -7.77 -1.36 -22.95
CA ASP A 110 -7.39 -1.40 -24.35
C ASP A 110 -6.33 -2.49 -24.61
N LYS A 111 -6.77 -3.62 -25.15
CA LYS A 111 -5.90 -4.77 -25.43
C LYS A 111 -4.69 -4.43 -26.30
N LYS A 112 -4.86 -3.51 -27.28
CA LYS A 112 -3.75 -3.10 -28.15
C LYS A 112 -2.71 -2.28 -27.40
N LYS A 113 -3.15 -1.34 -26.55
CA LYS A 113 -2.24 -0.55 -25.72
C LYS A 113 -1.55 -1.40 -24.67
N TYR A 114 -2.27 -2.29 -24.01
CA TYR A 114 -1.68 -3.20 -23.03
C TYR A 114 -0.65 -4.16 -23.62
N ASN A 115 -0.91 -4.71 -24.82
CA ASN A 115 0.03 -5.59 -25.50
C ASN A 115 1.37 -4.90 -25.85
N LYS A 116 1.38 -3.59 -26.07
CA LYS A 116 2.63 -2.83 -26.25
C LYS A 116 3.47 -2.82 -24.98
N ILE A 117 2.82 -2.76 -23.81
CA ILE A 117 3.51 -2.72 -22.51
C ILE A 117 4.04 -4.11 -22.13
N ILE A 118 3.27 -5.17 -22.36
CA ILE A 118 3.64 -6.53 -21.93
C ILE A 118 4.91 -7.04 -22.65
N ASN A 119 5.20 -6.52 -23.82
CA ASN A 119 6.37 -6.88 -24.63
C ASN A 119 7.63 -6.07 -24.27
N LEU A 120 7.52 -5.10 -23.37
CA LEU A 120 8.69 -4.36 -22.91
C LEU A 120 9.49 -5.22 -21.93
N SER A 121 10.81 -5.23 -22.12
CA SER A 121 11.74 -5.90 -21.22
C SER A 121 12.35 -4.90 -20.26
N TYR A 122 12.31 -5.23 -18.97
CA TYR A 122 12.95 -4.48 -17.90
C TYR A 122 13.88 -5.40 -17.11
N GLU A 123 14.95 -4.84 -16.55
CA GLU A 123 15.69 -5.53 -15.51
C GLU A 123 14.77 -5.71 -14.30
N SER A 124 14.56 -6.96 -13.87
CA SER A 124 13.63 -7.29 -12.78
C SER A 124 13.96 -6.52 -11.51
N GLY A 125 12.91 -6.03 -10.84
CA GLY A 125 12.98 -5.55 -9.48
C GLY A 125 13.12 -6.70 -8.48
N LYS A 126 13.10 -6.36 -7.20
CA LYS A 126 13.09 -7.32 -6.09
C LYS A 126 11.95 -7.04 -5.12
N ALA A 127 11.52 -8.05 -4.37
CA ALA A 127 10.58 -7.88 -3.27
C ALA A 127 11.31 -8.09 -1.94
N ILE A 128 10.97 -7.26 -0.97
CA ILE A 128 11.38 -7.42 0.43
C ILE A 128 10.16 -7.26 1.33
N ARG A 129 10.18 -7.92 2.49
CA ARG A 129 9.18 -7.69 3.55
C ARG A 129 9.78 -6.76 4.60
N LEU A 130 9.00 -5.77 5.02
CA LEU A 130 9.35 -4.86 6.10
C LEU A 130 8.70 -5.39 7.40
N GLU A 131 9.49 -5.97 8.27
CA GLU A 131 9.00 -6.62 9.49
C GLU A 131 8.54 -5.61 10.56
N ASP A 132 9.14 -4.42 10.60
CA ASP A 132 8.88 -3.39 11.60
C ASP A 132 7.81 -2.35 11.20
N ALA A 133 7.05 -2.62 10.14
CA ALA A 133 6.06 -1.68 9.61
C ALA A 133 5.00 -1.28 10.65
N GLN A 134 4.55 -2.24 11.47
CA GLN A 134 3.58 -2.00 12.55
C GLN A 134 4.16 -1.11 13.64
N GLY A 135 5.38 -1.39 14.09
CA GLY A 135 6.08 -0.59 15.09
C GLY A 135 6.29 0.86 14.63
N ARG A 136 6.72 1.05 13.39
CA ARG A 136 6.87 2.41 12.80
C ARG A 136 5.55 3.18 12.83
N TYR A 137 4.44 2.53 12.48
CA TYR A 137 3.15 3.19 12.49
C TYR A 137 2.66 3.47 13.92
N SER A 138 2.89 2.56 14.87
CA SER A 138 2.58 2.77 16.29
C SER A 138 3.34 3.97 16.87
N GLU A 139 4.64 4.06 16.63
CA GLU A 139 5.45 5.21 17.06
C GLU A 139 4.98 6.51 16.44
N TYR A 140 4.65 6.48 15.14
CA TYR A 140 4.08 7.64 14.48
C TYR A 140 2.78 8.10 15.15
N LEU A 141 1.85 7.19 15.43
CA LEU A 141 0.59 7.53 16.09
C LEU A 141 0.82 8.11 17.49
N LYS A 142 1.71 7.51 18.28
CA LYS A 142 2.08 8.06 19.59
C LYS A 142 2.69 9.46 19.49
N SER A 143 3.47 9.73 18.46
CA SER A 143 4.07 11.04 18.24
C SER A 143 3.07 12.14 17.91
N THR A 144 1.83 11.80 17.52
CA THR A 144 0.77 12.77 17.27
C THR A 144 0.08 13.26 18.55
N LEU A 145 0.33 12.60 19.68
CA LEU A 145 -0.21 13.01 20.97
C LEU A 145 0.58 14.18 21.55
N GLU A 146 -0.14 15.09 22.22
CA GLU A 146 0.50 16.13 22.97
C GLU A 146 1.29 15.55 24.15
N LYS A 147 2.55 15.99 24.34
CA LYS A 147 3.45 15.52 25.42
C LYS A 147 2.87 15.62 26.84
N LYS A 148 1.85 16.45 27.04
CA LYS A 148 1.15 16.65 28.33
C LYS A 148 -0.10 15.78 28.49
N SER A 149 -0.48 15.00 27.50
CA SER A 149 -1.66 14.14 27.57
C SER A 149 -1.47 13.08 28.68
N LYS A 150 -2.40 13.01 29.62
CA LYS A 150 -2.38 12.03 30.71
C LYS A 150 -3.63 11.16 30.63
N PHE A 151 -3.47 9.91 30.28
CA PHE A 151 -4.56 8.93 30.17
C PHE A 151 -4.63 7.98 31.38
N LYS A 152 -4.40 8.51 32.59
CA LYS A 152 -4.40 7.71 33.83
C LYS A 152 -5.82 7.29 34.20
N LYS A 153 -5.96 6.03 34.64
CA LYS A 153 -7.18 5.43 35.18
C LYS A 153 -8.36 5.30 34.21
N LEU A 154 -8.13 5.31 32.91
CA LEU A 154 -9.18 5.00 31.95
C LEU A 154 -9.34 3.48 31.83
N LYS A 155 -10.60 3.01 31.81
CA LYS A 155 -10.94 1.68 31.31
C LYS A 155 -11.33 1.81 29.85
N ILE A 156 -10.62 1.14 28.97
CA ILE A 156 -10.82 1.24 27.53
C ILE A 156 -11.28 -0.11 27.02
N ILE A 157 -12.37 -0.13 26.29
CA ILE A 157 -12.85 -1.30 25.55
C ILE A 157 -12.60 -1.02 24.08
N LEU A 158 -11.89 -1.94 23.42
CA LEU A 158 -11.56 -1.86 21.99
C LEU A 158 -12.31 -2.95 21.25
N ASP A 159 -13.16 -2.56 20.32
CA ASP A 159 -13.73 -3.46 19.33
C ASP A 159 -13.09 -3.17 17.96
N CYS A 160 -12.11 -3.98 17.60
CA CYS A 160 -11.44 -3.89 16.30
C CYS A 160 -12.15 -4.73 15.22
N ALA A 161 -13.20 -5.44 15.57
CA ALA A 161 -13.84 -6.46 14.74
C ALA A 161 -12.78 -7.37 14.08
N ASN A 162 -12.87 -7.59 12.76
CA ASN A 162 -11.86 -8.29 11.96
C ASN A 162 -10.93 -7.32 11.21
N GLY A 163 -10.87 -6.07 11.63
CA GLY A 163 -10.15 -5.00 10.93
C GLY A 163 -8.64 -5.03 11.14
N ALA A 164 -7.92 -4.34 10.27
CA ALA A 164 -6.44 -4.31 10.26
C ALA A 164 -5.81 -3.58 11.45
N THR A 165 -6.62 -3.01 12.35
CA THR A 165 -6.15 -2.38 13.60
C THR A 165 -6.01 -3.35 14.75
N TYR A 166 -6.44 -4.61 14.60
CA TYR A 166 -6.54 -5.61 15.67
C TYR A 166 -5.24 -5.89 16.45
N HIS A 167 -4.09 -5.72 15.82
CA HIS A 167 -2.78 -5.78 16.50
C HIS A 167 -2.30 -4.42 17.01
N ILE A 168 -2.55 -3.36 16.24
CA ILE A 168 -1.97 -2.03 16.50
C ILE A 168 -2.72 -1.33 17.62
N ALA A 169 -4.05 -1.32 17.58
CA ALA A 169 -4.84 -0.57 18.55
C ALA A 169 -4.64 -1.06 19.99
N PRO A 170 -4.71 -2.38 20.29
CA PRO A 170 -4.44 -2.86 21.65
C PRO A 170 -3.06 -2.47 22.16
N ASN A 171 -2.04 -2.61 21.32
CA ASN A 171 -0.66 -2.29 21.73
C ASN A 171 -0.48 -0.81 22.05
N ILE A 172 -1.02 0.09 21.21
CA ILE A 172 -0.92 1.54 21.42
C ILE A 172 -1.64 1.97 22.71
N PHE A 173 -2.83 1.41 22.99
CA PHE A 173 -3.58 1.76 24.19
C PHE A 173 -3.03 1.10 25.46
N TRP A 174 -2.22 0.06 25.34
CA TRP A 174 -1.51 -0.55 26.47
C TRP A 174 -0.30 0.28 26.92
N GLU A 175 0.46 0.84 26.00
CA GLU A 175 1.65 1.69 26.25
C GLU A 175 1.28 3.09 26.79
#